data_70421274ec3ea54f5d39ad72be5cf194
#
_entry.id   70421274ec3ea54f5d39ad72be5cf194
#
_cell.length_a   1.000
_cell.length_b   1.000
_cell.length_c   1.000
_cell.angle_alpha   90.00
_cell.angle_beta   90.00
_cell.angle_gamma   90.00
#
_symmetry.space_group_name_H-M   'P 1'
#
loop_
_entity.id
_entity.type
_entity.pdbx_description
1 polymer ?
#
loop_
_entity_poly.entity_id
_entity_poly.type
_entity_poly.pdbx_seq_one_letter_code
_entity_poly.pdbx_strand_id
1 'polypeptide(L)'
;IYEVLNLFVKFGANPDILIESHAHIGSDKLPQVIENMRNCIIEHGGEVHFNSHVTDLFKSDNLWNVTVEDSLGEAPVSHYKAENVILATGHSARDIYHLFKNKNWEIEAKGFALGVRVEHPQSLINNIQYHGKYQPYLPTAEYSLVAQVDGRGVFSFCMCPGGILVPAATNDKELVLNGMSNSQRNSKWANSGVVVAINPEDIPEEFNKYQELKVLKFQESVEQRCYAESNSLKAPAQRMEDFVHISTHGGMPASYNETK
;
A
#
# COMPACT_ATOMS: atom_id res chain seq x y z
N ILE A 1 -19.78 -0.01 -7.89
CA ILE A 1 -18.66 0.95 -8.04
C ILE A 1 -19.20 2.38 -8.13
N TYR A 2 -20.15 2.68 -9.03
CA TYR A 2 -20.67 4.03 -9.25
C TYR A 2 -21.25 4.69 -7.98
N GLU A 3 -21.98 3.96 -7.15
CA GLU A 3 -22.51 4.44 -5.86
C GLU A 3 -21.39 4.85 -4.88
N VAL A 4 -20.30 4.08 -4.85
CA VAL A 4 -19.15 4.37 -4.00
C VAL A 4 -18.43 5.64 -4.47
N LEU A 5 -18.26 5.80 -5.80
CA LEU A 5 -17.66 7.03 -6.35
C LEU A 5 -18.51 8.26 -6.07
N ASN A 6 -19.86 8.16 -6.20
CA ASN A 6 -20.76 9.23 -5.82
C ASN A 6 -20.66 9.58 -4.32
N LEU A 7 -20.45 8.59 -3.47
CA LEU A 7 -20.21 8.82 -2.05
C LEU A 7 -18.94 9.64 -1.83
N PHE A 8 -17.84 9.31 -2.50
CA PHE A 8 -16.61 10.10 -2.43
C PHE A 8 -16.81 11.53 -2.93
N VAL A 9 -17.56 11.73 -4.03
CA VAL A 9 -17.92 13.08 -4.53
C VAL A 9 -18.74 13.84 -3.48
N LYS A 10 -19.72 13.19 -2.86
CA LYS A 10 -20.52 13.78 -1.76
C LYS A 10 -19.63 14.27 -0.61
N PHE A 11 -18.53 13.58 -0.34
CA PHE A 11 -17.58 13.94 0.72
C PHE A 11 -16.41 14.80 0.25
N GLY A 12 -16.43 15.31 -0.99
CA GLY A 12 -15.52 16.35 -1.46
C GLY A 12 -14.47 15.90 -2.48
N ALA A 13 -14.57 14.68 -3.01
CA ALA A 13 -13.76 14.31 -4.15
C ALA A 13 -14.22 15.04 -5.42
N ASN A 14 -13.27 15.24 -6.37
CA ASN A 14 -13.60 15.86 -7.66
C ASN A 14 -14.61 14.98 -8.42
N PRO A 15 -15.72 15.56 -8.95
CA PRO A 15 -16.69 14.83 -9.78
C PRO A 15 -16.11 14.13 -11.00
N ASP A 16 -14.96 14.53 -11.49
CA ASP A 16 -14.29 13.92 -12.63
C ASP A 16 -13.99 12.43 -12.41
N ILE A 17 -13.87 11.98 -11.15
CA ILE A 17 -13.70 10.54 -10.82
C ILE A 17 -14.88 9.67 -11.31
N LEU A 18 -16.03 10.25 -11.62
CA LEU A 18 -17.21 9.54 -12.13
C LEU A 18 -17.08 9.19 -13.62
N ILE A 19 -16.23 9.89 -14.36
CA ILE A 19 -16.09 9.79 -15.81
C ILE A 19 -14.69 9.36 -16.26
N GLU A 20 -13.68 9.52 -15.40
CA GLU A 20 -12.33 9.07 -15.69
C GLU A 20 -12.21 7.55 -15.65
N SER A 21 -11.50 6.97 -16.61
CA SER A 21 -11.24 5.53 -16.66
C SER A 21 -10.37 5.05 -15.49
N HIS A 22 -9.47 5.91 -15.00
CA HIS A 22 -8.62 5.68 -13.84
C HIS A 22 -8.87 6.77 -12.81
N ALA A 23 -9.96 6.63 -12.07
CA ALA A 23 -10.39 7.58 -11.05
C ALA A 23 -9.27 7.88 -10.03
N HIS A 24 -8.94 9.16 -9.84
CA HIS A 24 -7.87 9.60 -8.97
C HIS A 24 -8.30 10.78 -8.10
N ILE A 25 -8.19 10.64 -6.79
CA ILE A 25 -8.51 11.71 -5.84
C ILE A 25 -7.27 12.57 -5.57
N GLY A 26 -6.13 11.93 -5.39
CA GLY A 26 -4.88 12.55 -5.01
C GLY A 26 -4.57 12.48 -3.52
N SER A 27 -3.29 12.27 -3.19
CA SER A 27 -2.82 12.17 -1.81
C SER A 27 -3.00 13.45 -0.99
N ASP A 28 -3.11 14.61 -1.65
CA ASP A 28 -3.36 15.92 -1.05
C ASP A 28 -4.85 16.18 -0.74
N LYS A 29 -5.77 15.52 -1.45
CA LYS A 29 -7.22 15.69 -1.28
C LYS A 29 -7.89 14.60 -0.45
N LEU A 30 -7.34 13.37 -0.51
CA LEU A 30 -7.92 12.23 0.18
C LEU A 30 -8.12 12.43 1.70
N PRO A 31 -7.19 13.06 2.45
CA PRO A 31 -7.39 13.31 3.88
C PRO A 31 -8.67 14.09 4.19
N GLN A 32 -8.99 15.12 3.38
CA GLN A 32 -10.21 15.90 3.59
C GLN A 32 -11.47 15.08 3.34
N VAL A 33 -11.47 14.23 2.32
CA VAL A 33 -12.61 13.32 2.04
C VAL A 33 -12.85 12.40 3.22
N ILE A 34 -11.80 11.80 3.76
CA ILE A 34 -11.88 10.91 4.93
C ILE A 34 -12.35 11.66 6.18
N GLU A 35 -11.86 12.88 6.39
CA GLU A 35 -12.31 13.73 7.50
C GLU A 35 -13.80 14.07 7.40
N ASN A 36 -14.27 14.41 6.22
CA ASN A 36 -15.70 14.70 5.99
C ASN A 36 -16.57 13.46 6.24
N MET A 37 -16.11 12.26 5.83
CA MET A 37 -16.80 10.99 6.12
C MET A 37 -16.85 10.72 7.62
N ARG A 38 -15.75 10.91 8.34
CA ARG A 38 -15.68 10.77 9.80
C ARG A 38 -16.65 11.73 10.49
N ASN A 39 -16.64 13.00 10.11
CA ASN A 39 -17.53 13.99 10.68
C ASN A 39 -19.02 13.64 10.47
N CYS A 40 -19.35 13.13 9.28
CA CYS A 40 -20.71 12.65 8.99
C CYS A 40 -21.12 11.49 9.92
N ILE A 41 -20.22 10.55 10.23
CA ILE A 41 -20.50 9.47 11.19
C ILE A 41 -20.81 10.06 12.57
N ILE A 42 -20.00 10.99 13.05
CA ILE A 42 -20.16 11.63 14.36
C ILE A 42 -21.47 12.44 14.42
N GLU A 43 -21.77 13.23 13.41
CA GLU A 43 -23.00 14.03 13.31
C GLU A 43 -24.29 13.19 13.34
N HIS A 44 -24.20 11.91 12.91
CA HIS A 44 -25.32 10.97 12.94
C HIS A 44 -25.31 10.04 14.17
N GLY A 45 -24.56 10.39 15.21
CA GLY A 45 -24.55 9.68 16.50
C GLY A 45 -23.61 8.47 16.54
N GLY A 46 -22.76 8.30 15.54
CA GLY A 46 -21.67 7.32 15.57
C GLY A 46 -20.48 7.83 16.40
N GLU A 47 -19.63 6.91 16.82
CA GLU A 47 -18.42 7.22 17.58
C GLU A 47 -17.18 6.82 16.80
N VAL A 48 -16.11 7.60 16.93
CA VAL A 48 -14.79 7.29 16.36
C VAL A 48 -13.76 7.41 17.46
N HIS A 49 -13.11 6.31 17.79
CA HIS A 49 -12.11 6.21 18.82
C HIS A 49 -10.71 6.10 18.20
N PHE A 50 -9.86 7.07 18.46
CA PHE A 50 -8.44 7.03 18.11
C PHE A 50 -7.61 6.37 19.20
N ASN A 51 -6.38 5.99 18.88
CA ASN A 51 -5.46 5.30 19.80
C ASN A 51 -6.05 4.02 20.42
N SER A 52 -6.98 3.40 19.71
CA SER A 52 -7.78 2.28 20.18
C SER A 52 -7.40 1.02 19.42
N HIS A 53 -6.52 0.21 20.00
CA HIS A 53 -5.99 -1.01 19.42
C HIS A 53 -6.83 -2.22 19.85
N VAL A 54 -7.43 -2.90 18.89
CA VAL A 54 -8.19 -4.14 19.16
C VAL A 54 -7.21 -5.29 19.40
N THR A 55 -7.22 -5.82 20.61
CA THR A 55 -6.31 -6.92 21.03
C THR A 55 -7.00 -8.26 21.19
N ASP A 56 -8.31 -8.28 21.33
CA ASP A 56 -9.08 -9.52 21.38
C ASP A 56 -10.50 -9.38 20.80
N LEU A 57 -11.00 -10.47 20.24
CA LEU A 57 -12.32 -10.56 19.64
C LEU A 57 -12.88 -11.98 19.83
N PHE A 58 -14.04 -12.09 20.47
CA PHE A 58 -14.71 -13.38 20.66
C PHE A 58 -16.23 -13.22 20.75
N LYS A 59 -16.98 -14.29 20.50
CA LYS A 59 -18.44 -14.30 20.58
C LYS A 59 -18.90 -15.04 21.82
N SER A 60 -19.77 -14.40 22.61
CA SER A 60 -20.51 -15.03 23.72
C SER A 60 -21.93 -14.49 23.80
N ASP A 61 -22.89 -15.28 24.17
CA ASP A 61 -24.30 -14.90 24.34
C ASP A 61 -24.89 -14.19 23.10
N ASN A 62 -24.50 -14.65 21.91
CA ASN A 62 -24.82 -14.07 20.60
C ASN A 62 -24.27 -12.68 20.34
N LEU A 63 -23.46 -12.12 21.23
CA LEU A 63 -22.78 -10.85 21.06
C LEU A 63 -21.29 -11.04 20.80
N TRP A 64 -20.74 -10.18 19.97
CA TRP A 64 -19.30 -10.02 19.85
C TRP A 64 -18.78 -9.18 21.02
N ASN A 65 -17.71 -9.64 21.61
CA ASN A 65 -16.94 -8.91 22.63
C ASN A 65 -15.63 -8.48 21.99
N VAL A 66 -15.35 -7.19 22.03
CA VAL A 66 -14.15 -6.57 21.47
C VAL A 66 -13.36 -5.96 22.60
N THR A 67 -12.13 -6.43 22.80
CA THR A 67 -11.19 -5.86 23.76
C THR A 67 -10.30 -4.85 23.06
N VAL A 68 -10.19 -3.67 23.65
CA VAL A 68 -9.44 -2.54 23.09
C VAL A 68 -8.48 -2.01 24.13
N GLU A 69 -7.22 -1.89 23.74
CA GLU A 69 -6.16 -1.25 24.52
C GLU A 69 -5.86 0.14 23.96
N ASP A 70 -5.54 1.07 24.83
CA ASP A 70 -5.04 2.37 24.43
C ASP A 70 -3.60 2.25 23.90
N SER A 71 -3.37 2.61 22.65
CA SER A 71 -2.04 2.54 22.02
C SER A 71 -0.99 3.45 22.68
N LEU A 72 -1.40 4.43 23.45
CA LEU A 72 -0.52 5.32 24.22
C LEU A 72 -0.28 4.81 25.65
N GLY A 73 -1.06 3.83 26.10
CA GLY A 73 -0.98 3.29 27.46
C GLY A 73 -1.46 4.25 28.56
N GLU A 74 -2.23 5.27 28.20
CA GLU A 74 -2.72 6.31 29.12
C GLU A 74 -4.10 5.98 29.69
N ALA A 75 -4.89 5.10 29.00
CA ALA A 75 -6.23 4.73 29.39
C ALA A 75 -6.32 3.23 29.72
N PRO A 76 -7.28 2.83 30.61
CA PRO A 76 -7.50 1.41 30.91
C PRO A 76 -8.07 0.66 29.70
N VAL A 77 -7.90 -0.66 29.71
CA VAL A 77 -8.49 -1.57 28.73
C VAL A 77 -10.01 -1.38 28.69
N SER A 78 -10.55 -1.24 27.51
CA SER A 78 -11.98 -1.06 27.26
C SER A 78 -12.57 -2.31 26.62
N HIS A 79 -13.85 -2.58 26.91
CA HIS A 79 -14.58 -3.71 26.36
C HIS A 79 -15.87 -3.23 25.72
N TYR A 80 -16.06 -3.58 24.45
CA TYR A 80 -17.26 -3.26 23.68
C TYR A 80 -18.04 -4.54 23.39
N LYS A 81 -19.36 -4.44 23.31
CA LYS A 81 -20.25 -5.53 22.89
C LYS A 81 -21.10 -5.07 21.71
N ALA A 82 -21.23 -5.92 20.70
CA ALA A 82 -22.02 -5.64 19.52
C ALA A 82 -22.64 -6.91 18.93
N GLU A 83 -23.79 -6.79 18.30
CA GLU A 83 -24.39 -7.88 17.53
C GLU A 83 -23.56 -8.23 16.29
N ASN A 84 -22.98 -7.22 15.66
CA ASN A 84 -22.18 -7.35 14.45
C ASN A 84 -20.88 -6.55 14.57
N VAL A 85 -19.80 -7.11 14.04
CA VAL A 85 -18.49 -6.48 13.94
C VAL A 85 -18.03 -6.56 12.50
N ILE A 86 -17.56 -5.43 11.96
CA ILE A 86 -16.89 -5.36 10.65
C ILE A 86 -15.42 -5.17 10.91
N LEU A 87 -14.61 -6.15 10.53
CA LEU A 87 -13.17 -6.11 10.65
C LEU A 87 -12.58 -5.57 9.32
N ALA A 88 -12.14 -4.32 9.33
CA ALA A 88 -11.63 -3.61 8.16
C ALA A 88 -10.24 -3.00 8.43
N THR A 89 -9.35 -3.75 9.07
CA THR A 89 -8.05 -3.31 9.58
C THR A 89 -6.97 -3.15 8.51
N GLY A 90 -7.24 -3.62 7.29
CA GLY A 90 -6.27 -3.62 6.19
C GLY A 90 -5.20 -4.71 6.32
N HIS A 91 -4.37 -4.83 5.26
CA HIS A 91 -3.37 -5.90 5.17
C HIS A 91 -2.15 -5.70 6.08
N SER A 92 -1.92 -4.49 6.58
CA SER A 92 -0.77 -4.17 7.44
C SER A 92 -1.00 -4.46 8.92
N ALA A 93 -2.23 -4.78 9.33
CA ALA A 93 -2.56 -5.20 10.70
C ALA A 93 -2.13 -6.66 10.93
N ARG A 94 -0.81 -6.88 11.06
CA ARG A 94 -0.22 -8.24 11.16
C ARG A 94 -0.58 -8.93 12.46
N ASP A 95 -0.80 -8.19 13.51
CA ASP A 95 -1.31 -8.63 14.81
C ASP A 95 -2.68 -9.35 14.70
N ILE A 96 -3.54 -8.91 13.81
CA ILE A 96 -4.83 -9.54 13.54
C ILE A 96 -4.65 -10.95 12.94
N TYR A 97 -3.68 -11.16 12.04
CA TYR A 97 -3.37 -12.51 11.55
C TYR A 97 -2.87 -13.42 12.68
N HIS A 98 -2.06 -12.89 13.61
CA HIS A 98 -1.64 -13.63 14.79
C HIS A 98 -2.81 -13.92 15.73
N LEU A 99 -3.71 -12.95 15.94
CA LEU A 99 -4.93 -13.13 16.71
C LEU A 99 -5.77 -14.28 16.14
N PHE A 100 -6.00 -14.32 14.83
CA PHE A 100 -6.76 -15.39 14.18
C PHE A 100 -6.12 -16.75 14.38
N LYS A 101 -4.80 -16.86 14.20
CA LYS A 101 -4.08 -18.10 14.44
C LYS A 101 -4.18 -18.56 15.90
N ASN A 102 -4.03 -17.65 16.85
CA ASN A 102 -4.14 -17.94 18.28
C ASN A 102 -5.54 -18.37 18.71
N LYS A 103 -6.57 -17.87 18.02
CA LYS A 103 -7.97 -18.27 18.22
C LYS A 103 -8.35 -19.56 17.48
N ASN A 104 -7.44 -20.16 16.72
CA ASN A 104 -7.70 -21.28 15.82
C ASN A 104 -8.81 -20.97 14.80
N TRP A 105 -8.92 -19.72 14.37
CA TRP A 105 -9.78 -19.35 13.27
C TRP A 105 -9.10 -19.75 11.96
N GLU A 106 -9.93 -20.14 10.99
CA GLU A 106 -9.43 -20.56 9.69
C GLU A 106 -8.77 -19.39 8.96
N ILE A 107 -7.51 -19.58 8.62
CA ILE A 107 -6.72 -18.69 7.76
C ILE A 107 -5.93 -19.56 6.79
N GLU A 108 -5.65 -19.05 5.61
CA GLU A 108 -4.84 -19.74 4.61
C GLU A 108 -3.74 -18.83 4.07
N ALA A 109 -2.63 -19.44 3.66
CA ALA A 109 -1.57 -18.75 2.97
C ALA A 109 -2.02 -18.42 1.54
N LYS A 110 -2.01 -17.14 1.17
CA LYS A 110 -2.40 -16.67 -0.15
C LYS A 110 -1.21 -16.05 -0.89
N GLY A 111 -1.17 -16.28 -2.21
CA GLY A 111 -0.17 -15.65 -3.07
C GLY A 111 -0.28 -14.12 -3.08
N PHE A 112 0.83 -13.47 -3.36
CA PHE A 112 0.96 -12.02 -3.44
C PHE A 112 1.88 -11.62 -4.58
N ALA A 113 2.10 -10.32 -4.79
CA ALA A 113 3.04 -9.83 -5.79
C ALA A 113 4.24 -9.17 -5.08
N LEU A 114 5.44 -9.55 -5.50
CA LEU A 114 6.70 -9.03 -4.97
C LEU A 114 7.53 -8.44 -6.11
N GLY A 115 8.23 -7.35 -5.85
CA GLY A 115 9.09 -6.74 -6.86
C GLY A 115 9.78 -5.48 -6.37
N VAL A 116 10.18 -4.66 -7.32
CA VAL A 116 10.89 -3.41 -7.09
C VAL A 116 10.05 -2.22 -7.55
N ARG A 117 10.31 -1.04 -7.00
CA ARG A 117 9.80 0.19 -7.58
C ARG A 117 10.81 0.79 -8.54
N VAL A 118 10.32 1.15 -9.71
CA VAL A 118 11.08 1.92 -10.69
C VAL A 118 10.63 3.36 -10.68
N GLU A 119 11.55 4.29 -10.79
CA GLU A 119 11.30 5.72 -10.88
C GLU A 119 12.02 6.29 -12.11
N HIS A 120 11.37 7.20 -12.79
CA HIS A 120 11.87 7.82 -14.01
C HIS A 120 11.29 9.23 -14.18
N PRO A 121 11.89 10.09 -15.03
CA PRO A 121 11.32 11.39 -15.36
C PRO A 121 9.93 11.23 -15.98
N GLN A 122 8.95 12.00 -15.52
CA GLN A 122 7.61 12.01 -16.12
C GLN A 122 7.66 12.43 -17.60
N SER A 123 8.57 13.34 -17.95
CA SER A 123 8.76 13.77 -19.34
C SER A 123 9.13 12.62 -20.29
N LEU A 124 9.86 11.61 -19.80
CA LEU A 124 10.17 10.41 -20.57
C LEU A 124 8.89 9.67 -20.93
N ILE A 125 8.01 9.45 -19.93
CA ILE A 125 6.75 8.74 -20.13
C ILE A 125 5.81 9.53 -21.05
N ASN A 126 5.68 10.84 -20.83
CA ASN A 126 4.91 11.70 -21.73
C ASN A 126 5.42 11.59 -23.17
N ASN A 127 6.73 11.63 -23.37
CA ASN A 127 7.31 11.53 -24.71
C ASN A 127 7.04 10.17 -25.39
N ILE A 128 7.13 9.08 -24.63
CA ILE A 128 6.85 7.73 -25.14
C ILE A 128 5.36 7.60 -25.49
N GLN A 129 4.45 7.91 -24.57
CA GLN A 129 3.03 7.69 -24.73
C GLN A 129 2.39 8.62 -25.77
N TYR A 130 2.88 9.85 -25.88
CA TYR A 130 2.41 10.82 -26.89
C TYR A 130 3.29 10.87 -28.15
N HIS A 131 4.20 9.90 -28.34
CA HIS A 131 5.03 9.76 -29.55
C HIS A 131 5.79 11.06 -29.90
N GLY A 132 6.34 11.73 -28.89
CA GLY A 132 7.05 13.00 -29.05
C GLY A 132 6.14 14.21 -29.28
N LYS A 133 4.82 14.09 -29.22
CA LYS A 133 3.83 15.14 -29.46
C LYS A 133 3.14 15.65 -28.20
N TYR A 134 3.79 15.51 -27.05
CA TYR A 134 3.21 16.00 -25.79
C TYR A 134 2.97 17.51 -25.85
N GLN A 135 1.81 17.93 -25.34
CA GLN A 135 1.41 19.31 -25.21
C GLN A 135 0.95 19.60 -23.77
N PRO A 136 1.11 20.82 -23.24
CA PRO A 136 0.78 21.13 -21.84
C PRO A 136 -0.69 20.93 -21.44
N TYR A 137 -1.61 20.88 -22.39
CA TYR A 137 -3.04 20.60 -22.15
C TYR A 137 -3.38 19.11 -22.14
N LEU A 138 -2.43 18.24 -22.51
CA LEU A 138 -2.63 16.79 -22.41
C LEU A 138 -2.44 16.33 -20.96
N PRO A 139 -3.19 15.33 -20.51
CA PRO A 139 -3.00 14.79 -19.17
C PRO A 139 -1.60 14.19 -19.00
N THR A 140 -1.13 14.15 -17.77
CA THR A 140 0.12 13.46 -17.41
C THR A 140 0.01 11.99 -17.81
N ALA A 141 0.93 11.50 -18.63
CA ALA A 141 0.88 10.16 -19.19
C ALA A 141 1.15 9.08 -18.14
N GLU A 142 0.44 7.97 -18.29
CA GLU A 142 0.60 6.76 -17.49
C GLU A 142 0.86 5.55 -18.38
N TYR A 143 1.22 4.40 -17.79
CA TYR A 143 1.37 3.14 -18.49
C TYR A 143 0.89 1.96 -17.66
N SER A 144 0.50 0.91 -18.36
CA SER A 144 0.29 -0.41 -17.78
C SER A 144 1.06 -1.43 -18.62
N LEU A 145 1.92 -2.20 -17.98
CA LEU A 145 2.79 -3.18 -18.61
C LEU A 145 2.50 -4.56 -18.05
N VAL A 146 2.50 -5.57 -18.94
CA VAL A 146 2.40 -6.97 -18.57
C VAL A 146 3.27 -7.81 -19.50
N ALA A 147 3.94 -8.79 -18.92
CA ALA A 147 4.74 -9.76 -19.66
C ALA A 147 4.65 -11.13 -18.99
N GLN A 148 4.90 -12.18 -19.76
CA GLN A 148 5.15 -13.52 -19.22
C GLN A 148 6.63 -13.81 -19.28
N VAL A 149 7.22 -14.14 -18.14
CA VAL A 149 8.65 -14.47 -18.03
C VAL A 149 8.77 -15.79 -17.26
N ASP A 150 9.36 -16.78 -17.86
CA ASP A 150 9.55 -18.12 -17.27
C ASP A 150 8.26 -18.71 -16.65
N GLY A 151 7.13 -18.52 -17.34
CA GLY A 151 5.81 -19.01 -16.92
C GLY A 151 5.15 -18.19 -15.82
N ARG A 152 5.75 -17.05 -15.42
CA ARG A 152 5.19 -16.14 -14.41
C ARG A 152 4.72 -14.82 -15.03
N GLY A 153 3.61 -14.31 -14.53
CA GLY A 153 3.16 -12.96 -14.86
C GLY A 153 4.07 -11.93 -14.18
N VAL A 154 4.65 -11.02 -14.98
CA VAL A 154 5.37 -9.82 -14.53
C VAL A 154 4.57 -8.61 -14.99
N PHE A 155 4.27 -7.69 -14.09
CA PHE A 155 3.40 -6.57 -14.44
C PHE A 155 3.75 -5.29 -13.68
N SER A 156 3.40 -4.16 -14.29
CA SER A 156 3.43 -2.88 -13.58
C SER A 156 2.28 -2.82 -12.57
N PHE A 157 2.56 -2.24 -11.41
CA PHE A 157 1.58 -2.12 -10.34
C PHE A 157 1.60 -0.72 -9.74
N CYS A 158 0.41 -0.16 -9.48
CA CYS A 158 0.27 1.17 -8.87
C CYS A 158 1.20 2.20 -9.52
N MET A 159 1.10 2.37 -10.85
CA MET A 159 1.79 3.44 -11.55
C MET A 159 1.29 4.79 -11.05
N CYS A 160 2.22 5.65 -10.65
CA CYS A 160 1.97 6.97 -10.08
C CYS A 160 2.54 8.04 -11.02
N PRO A 161 1.75 8.51 -12.02
CA PRO A 161 2.18 9.58 -12.89
C PRO A 161 2.29 10.89 -12.10
N GLY A 162 3.34 11.68 -12.41
CA GLY A 162 3.61 12.92 -11.68
C GLY A 162 3.71 12.72 -10.15
N GLY A 163 4.22 11.57 -9.73
CA GLY A 163 4.27 11.14 -8.33
C GLY A 163 5.68 10.99 -7.78
N ILE A 164 5.77 10.68 -6.50
CA ILE A 164 7.02 10.47 -5.77
C ILE A 164 7.00 9.11 -5.08
N LEU A 165 8.18 8.58 -4.78
CA LEU A 165 8.35 7.42 -3.90
C LEU A 165 8.29 7.83 -2.44
N VAL A 166 7.64 7.02 -1.63
CA VAL A 166 7.56 7.21 -0.17
C VAL A 166 7.83 5.90 0.55
N PRO A 167 8.54 5.91 1.68
CA PRO A 167 8.63 4.75 2.54
C PRO A 167 7.26 4.50 3.20
N ALA A 168 6.89 3.23 3.33
CA ALA A 168 5.60 2.77 3.84
C ALA A 168 5.75 1.54 4.75
N ALA A 169 6.77 1.55 5.60
CA ALA A 169 7.05 0.47 6.54
C ALA A 169 5.85 0.25 7.49
N THR A 170 5.53 -1.02 7.72
CA THR A 170 4.48 -1.43 8.66
C THR A 170 5.00 -1.47 10.09
N ASN A 171 6.20 -1.99 10.30
CA ASN A 171 6.82 -2.14 11.61
C ASN A 171 8.20 -1.47 11.63
N ASP A 172 8.74 -1.34 12.84
CA ASP A 172 10.12 -0.91 13.05
C ASP A 172 11.10 -1.88 12.37
N LYS A 173 12.17 -1.32 11.79
CA LYS A 173 13.21 -2.08 11.10
C LYS A 173 12.72 -2.87 9.88
N GLU A 174 11.69 -2.41 9.26
CA GLU A 174 11.19 -2.89 7.97
C GLU A 174 11.16 -1.75 6.96
N LEU A 175 11.27 -2.07 5.68
CA LEU A 175 11.22 -1.09 4.61
C LEU A 175 10.50 -1.65 3.40
N VAL A 176 9.45 -0.95 3.02
CA VAL A 176 8.73 -1.13 1.75
C VAL A 176 8.48 0.25 1.15
N LEU A 177 8.33 0.34 -0.16
CA LEU A 177 8.08 1.59 -0.87
C LEU A 177 6.69 1.62 -1.47
N ASN A 178 6.04 2.77 -1.34
CA ASN A 178 4.85 3.13 -2.09
C ASN A 178 5.13 4.30 -3.04
N GLY A 179 4.21 4.51 -4.00
CA GLY A 179 4.15 5.73 -4.79
C GLY A 179 2.96 6.58 -4.39
N MET A 180 3.11 7.88 -4.47
CA MET A 180 2.06 8.85 -4.22
C MET A 180 2.01 9.90 -5.30
N SER A 181 0.82 10.22 -5.81
CA SER A 181 0.58 11.36 -6.70
C SER A 181 -0.42 12.30 -6.05
N ASN A 182 -0.16 13.60 -6.16
CA ASN A 182 -1.16 14.60 -5.81
C ASN A 182 -2.30 14.64 -6.83
N SER A 183 -3.35 15.40 -6.55
CA SER A 183 -4.51 15.52 -7.43
C SER A 183 -4.19 16.06 -8.83
N GLN A 184 -3.13 16.84 -8.97
CA GLN A 184 -2.70 17.43 -10.24
C GLN A 184 -1.67 16.57 -10.99
N ARG A 185 -1.11 15.53 -10.39
CA ARG A 185 -0.09 14.65 -10.99
C ARG A 185 1.06 15.44 -11.60
N ASN A 186 1.57 16.47 -10.90
CA ASN A 186 2.47 17.48 -11.45
C ASN A 186 3.91 17.43 -10.94
N SER A 187 4.31 16.34 -10.28
CA SER A 187 5.73 16.10 -10.00
C SER A 187 6.48 15.83 -11.31
N LYS A 188 7.77 16.18 -11.33
CA LYS A 188 8.64 15.86 -12.45
C LYS A 188 8.98 14.38 -12.61
N TRP A 189 8.64 13.56 -11.60
CA TRP A 189 8.89 12.13 -11.56
C TRP A 189 7.60 11.32 -11.79
N ALA A 190 7.81 10.10 -12.23
CA ALA A 190 6.80 9.06 -12.26
C ALA A 190 7.39 7.79 -11.68
N ASN A 191 6.58 6.94 -11.09
CA ASN A 191 7.06 5.67 -10.57
C ASN A 191 6.00 4.56 -10.69
N SER A 192 6.45 3.31 -10.67
CA SER A 192 5.58 2.14 -10.68
C SER A 192 6.25 0.98 -9.96
N GLY A 193 5.50 0.12 -9.32
CA GLY A 193 5.96 -1.22 -9.01
C GLY A 193 6.17 -2.02 -10.30
N VAL A 194 7.21 -2.82 -10.37
CA VAL A 194 7.36 -3.92 -11.33
C VAL A 194 7.43 -5.18 -10.50
N VAL A 195 6.40 -5.98 -10.56
CA VAL A 195 6.16 -7.09 -9.63
C VAL A 195 5.92 -8.39 -10.35
N VAL A 196 6.26 -9.48 -9.69
CA VAL A 196 6.02 -10.86 -10.12
C VAL A 196 5.09 -11.55 -9.13
N ALA A 197 4.20 -12.40 -9.61
CA ALA A 197 3.34 -13.22 -8.77
C ALA A 197 4.17 -14.25 -7.98
N ILE A 198 3.97 -14.29 -6.69
CA ILE A 198 4.56 -15.26 -5.73
C ILE A 198 3.42 -16.08 -5.14
N ASN A 199 3.52 -17.39 -5.27
CA ASN A 199 2.57 -18.34 -4.71
C ASN A 199 3.12 -18.94 -3.40
N PRO A 200 2.26 -19.55 -2.55
CA PRO A 200 2.73 -20.21 -1.33
C PRO A 200 3.77 -21.31 -1.56
N GLU A 201 3.78 -21.93 -2.74
CA GLU A 201 4.73 -22.97 -3.15
C GLU A 201 6.12 -22.41 -3.48
N ASP A 202 6.21 -21.12 -3.78
CA ASP A 202 7.47 -20.42 -4.09
C ASP A 202 8.23 -20.00 -2.84
N ILE A 203 7.59 -20.05 -1.68
CA ILE A 203 8.18 -19.62 -0.41
C ILE A 203 9.24 -20.66 0.04
N PRO A 204 10.45 -20.22 0.40
CA PRO A 204 11.53 -21.13 0.84
C PRO A 204 11.08 -22.04 1.99
N GLU A 205 11.54 -23.29 1.97
CA GLU A 205 11.13 -24.33 2.94
C GLU A 205 11.36 -23.94 4.40
N GLU A 206 12.35 -23.12 4.69
CA GLU A 206 12.64 -22.60 6.03
C GLU A 206 11.48 -21.85 6.67
N PHE A 207 10.54 -21.32 5.86
CA PHE A 207 9.32 -20.64 6.32
C PHE A 207 8.16 -21.60 6.61
N ASN A 208 8.23 -22.86 6.22
CA ASN A 208 7.15 -23.85 6.45
C ASN A 208 6.82 -24.04 7.93
N LYS A 209 7.78 -23.79 8.82
CA LYS A 209 7.56 -23.79 10.29
C LYS A 209 6.50 -22.80 10.76
N TYR A 210 6.19 -21.78 9.98
CA TYR A 210 5.16 -20.77 10.28
C TYR A 210 3.77 -21.15 9.77
N GLN A 211 3.65 -22.27 9.04
CA GLN A 211 2.37 -22.83 8.55
C GLN A 211 1.61 -21.78 7.70
N GLU A 212 0.37 -21.43 8.08
CA GLU A 212 -0.51 -20.48 7.38
C GLU A 212 0.11 -19.08 7.28
N LEU A 213 0.99 -18.72 8.21
CA LEU A 213 1.67 -17.42 8.23
C LEU A 213 2.99 -17.40 7.41
N LYS A 214 3.34 -18.47 6.71
CA LYS A 214 4.63 -18.57 6.01
C LYS A 214 4.86 -17.46 4.98
N VAL A 215 3.82 -17.08 4.26
CA VAL A 215 3.88 -16.00 3.25
C VAL A 215 4.10 -14.64 3.92
N LEU A 216 3.39 -14.36 5.02
CA LEU A 216 3.59 -13.16 5.82
C LEU A 216 5.01 -13.07 6.36
N LYS A 217 5.54 -14.16 6.93
CA LYS A 217 6.90 -14.21 7.48
C LYS A 217 7.99 -14.07 6.42
N PHE A 218 7.74 -14.57 5.21
CA PHE A 218 8.62 -14.33 4.09
C PHE A 218 8.63 -12.86 3.69
N GLN A 219 7.47 -12.22 3.55
CA GLN A 219 7.35 -10.79 3.28
C GLN A 219 8.12 -9.97 4.33
N GLU A 220 7.90 -10.20 5.62
CA GLU A 220 8.62 -9.55 6.72
C GLU A 220 10.13 -9.68 6.56
N SER A 221 10.62 -10.87 6.21
CA SER A 221 12.05 -11.11 6.02
C SER A 221 12.68 -10.31 4.88
N VAL A 222 11.91 -10.07 3.79
CA VAL A 222 12.35 -9.23 2.67
C VAL A 222 12.41 -7.77 3.09
N GLU A 223 11.36 -7.26 3.75
CA GLU A 223 11.29 -5.88 4.22
C GLU A 223 12.39 -5.57 5.25
N GLN A 224 12.68 -6.51 6.16
CA GLN A 224 13.77 -6.39 7.14
C GLN A 224 15.15 -6.38 6.46
N ARG A 225 15.37 -7.19 5.44
CA ARG A 225 16.63 -7.16 4.66
C ARG A 225 16.80 -5.82 3.95
N CYS A 226 15.74 -5.29 3.34
CA CYS A 226 15.78 -3.96 2.71
C CYS A 226 16.15 -2.85 3.73
N TYR A 227 15.59 -2.92 4.93
CA TYR A 227 15.93 -1.98 5.99
C TYR A 227 17.40 -2.12 6.44
N ALA A 228 17.88 -3.34 6.59
CA ALA A 228 19.23 -3.64 7.08
C ALA A 228 20.34 -3.09 6.16
N GLU A 229 20.07 -2.92 4.85
CA GLU A 229 21.05 -2.36 3.90
C GLU A 229 21.46 -0.91 4.25
N SER A 230 20.55 -0.12 4.79
CA SER A 230 20.82 1.28 5.17
C SER A 230 20.67 1.56 6.66
N ASN A 231 20.12 0.62 7.41
CA ASN A 231 19.68 0.74 8.80
C ASN A 231 18.83 2.02 9.02
N SER A 232 17.98 2.33 8.05
CA SER A 232 17.13 3.52 8.03
C SER A 232 15.97 3.33 7.05
N LEU A 233 15.11 4.35 6.93
CA LEU A 233 14.06 4.38 5.90
C LEU A 233 14.57 4.79 4.51
N LYS A 234 15.87 4.92 4.30
CA LYS A 234 16.44 5.13 2.96
C LYS A 234 16.46 3.81 2.20
N ALA A 235 15.75 3.77 1.09
CA ALA A 235 15.65 2.56 0.28
C ALA A 235 16.97 2.27 -0.44
N PRO A 236 17.42 1.01 -0.46
CA PRO A 236 18.49 0.61 -1.35
C PRO A 236 18.06 0.83 -2.81
N ALA A 237 18.94 1.44 -3.59
CA ALA A 237 18.63 1.80 -4.97
C ALA A 237 19.82 1.58 -5.90
N GLN A 238 19.53 1.27 -7.15
CA GLN A 238 20.51 1.21 -8.22
C GLN A 238 19.91 1.74 -9.52
N ARG A 239 20.73 2.05 -10.49
CA ARG A 239 20.26 2.47 -11.81
C ARG A 239 19.64 1.28 -12.53
N MET A 240 18.58 1.53 -13.31
CA MET A 240 17.92 0.46 -14.08
C MET A 240 18.89 -0.22 -15.07
N GLU A 241 19.79 0.51 -15.68
CA GLU A 241 20.83 -0.04 -16.57
C GLU A 241 21.72 -1.05 -15.85
N ASP A 242 22.13 -0.71 -14.61
CA ASP A 242 22.97 -1.61 -13.79
C ASP A 242 22.19 -2.85 -13.34
N PHE A 243 20.91 -2.67 -13.01
CA PHE A 243 20.02 -3.77 -12.66
C PHE A 243 19.85 -4.77 -13.82
N VAL A 244 19.58 -4.26 -15.03
CA VAL A 244 19.34 -5.09 -16.23
C VAL A 244 20.63 -5.78 -16.70
N HIS A 245 21.77 -5.11 -16.62
CA HIS A 245 23.05 -5.66 -17.10
C HIS A 245 23.90 -6.33 -16.01
N ILE A 246 23.39 -6.40 -14.77
CA ILE A 246 24.13 -6.96 -13.61
C ILE A 246 25.53 -6.30 -13.50
N SER A 247 25.55 -4.97 -13.64
CA SER A 247 26.78 -4.18 -13.61
C SER A 247 26.71 -3.12 -12.49
N THR A 248 27.87 -2.74 -11.97
CA THR A 248 27.98 -1.69 -10.94
C THR A 248 28.73 -0.50 -11.50
N HIS A 249 28.08 0.33 -12.31
CA HIS A 249 28.62 1.61 -12.79
C HIS A 249 28.21 2.71 -11.80
N GLY A 250 29.01 2.97 -10.84
CA GLY A 250 28.80 3.82 -9.69
C GLY A 250 28.00 5.11 -9.88
N GLY A 251 27.25 5.46 -8.86
CA GLY A 251 26.48 6.67 -8.68
C GLY A 251 25.00 6.38 -8.39
N MET A 252 24.45 7.09 -7.41
CA MET A 252 23.04 7.00 -7.09
C MET A 252 22.21 7.63 -8.20
N PRO A 253 20.99 7.11 -8.46
CA PRO A 253 20.04 7.78 -9.38
C PRO A 253 19.79 9.23 -8.99
N ALA A 254 19.61 10.10 -9.96
CA ALA A 254 19.37 11.52 -9.71
C ALA A 254 18.14 11.76 -8.83
N SER A 255 17.08 10.97 -9.02
CA SER A 255 15.84 11.00 -8.22
C SER A 255 16.04 10.63 -6.74
N TYR A 256 17.04 9.81 -6.42
CA TYR A 256 17.30 9.36 -5.05
C TYR A 256 17.56 10.52 -4.06
N ASN A 257 18.20 11.58 -4.53
CA ASN A 257 18.50 12.74 -3.70
C ASN A 257 17.33 13.70 -3.52
N GLU A 258 16.27 13.55 -4.28
CA GLU A 258 15.09 14.43 -4.30
C GLU A 258 13.89 13.86 -3.55
N THR A 259 13.87 12.55 -3.33
CA THR A 259 12.78 11.81 -2.66
C THR A 259 13.05 11.55 -1.19
N LYS A 260 13.98 12.28 -0.59
CA LYS A 260 14.33 12.16 0.83
C LYS A 260 13.26 12.73 1.75
#